data_9764eac92b62cc84fd1020eed1f360b3
#
_entry.id   9764eac92b62cc84fd1020eed1f360b3
#
_cell.length_a   1.000
_cell.length_b   1.000
_cell.length_c   1.000
_cell.angle_alpha   90.00
_cell.angle_beta   90.00
_cell.angle_gamma   90.00
#
_symmetry.space_group_name_H-M   'P 1'
#
loop_
_entity.id
_entity.type
_entity.pdbx_description
1 polymer ?
#
loop_
_entity_poly.entity_id
_entity_poly.type
_entity_poly.pdbx_seq_one_letter_code
_entity_poly.pdbx_strand_id
1 'polypeptide(L)'
;ASGEEYVSHTVEVATILATLRLDSASIISGLIHDTIEDTALSLSDVEARFGKEVATIVDGVTKLGKVQFNSATEQQVENYRKMLLSMAEDARVILVKLADRLHNMRTLEHLPPPKRARIAQETRDIYAPLAHRLGMAAIRWELEDLAFKFLEPDAYETLAKQVKQKRRERERQIAEMQRPLEEALQEAGIPAEVIGRPKHLWSIHNKMLKRGRPYEEIYDLMAMRVLTDTVQSCYAALGVIHSKWTPVPERFHDYIATPKSNMYRSLHTTVFGPGGRRYEIQIRTEEM
;
A
#
# COMPACT_ATOMS: atom_id res chain seq x y z
N ALA A 1 18.05 -1.21 18.23
CA ALA A 1 17.93 -0.21 19.26
C ALA A 1 16.57 -0.21 19.97
N SER A 2 15.60 -1.03 19.54
CA SER A 2 14.30 -1.27 20.21
C SER A 2 14.44 -2.12 21.48
N GLY A 3 15.57 -2.81 21.67
CA GLY A 3 15.74 -3.81 22.74
C GLY A 3 15.18 -5.19 22.36
N GLU A 4 14.55 -5.33 21.22
CA GLU A 4 14.11 -6.61 20.68
C GLU A 4 15.26 -7.37 20.02
N GLU A 5 15.19 -8.70 20.06
CA GLU A 5 16.18 -9.54 19.37
C GLU A 5 16.11 -9.28 17.85
N TYR A 6 17.27 -9.24 17.22
CA TYR A 6 17.39 -8.98 15.77
C TYR A 6 16.57 -9.96 14.90
N VAL A 7 16.41 -11.19 15.39
CA VAL A 7 15.60 -12.22 14.73
C VAL A 7 14.13 -11.79 14.56
N SER A 8 13.61 -10.94 15.45
CA SER A 8 12.24 -10.42 15.33
C SER A 8 12.06 -9.61 14.05
N HIS A 9 13.06 -8.80 13.67
CA HIS A 9 13.03 -8.05 12.42
C HIS A 9 12.92 -8.96 11.20
N THR A 10 13.77 -9.97 11.11
CA THR A 10 13.79 -10.85 9.93
C THR A 10 12.53 -11.71 9.83
N VAL A 11 11.97 -12.14 10.97
CA VAL A 11 10.67 -12.86 11.01
C VAL A 11 9.53 -11.96 10.53
N GLU A 12 9.50 -10.69 10.94
CA GLU A 12 8.47 -9.75 10.49
C GLU A 12 8.58 -9.46 8.99
N VAL A 13 9.80 -9.30 8.46
CA VAL A 13 10.03 -9.17 7.01
C VAL A 13 9.49 -10.38 6.25
N ALA A 14 9.83 -11.59 6.71
CA ALA A 14 9.31 -12.84 6.11
C ALA A 14 7.77 -12.94 6.22
N THR A 15 7.18 -12.49 7.33
CA THR A 15 5.74 -12.46 7.53
C THR A 15 5.05 -11.50 6.54
N ILE A 16 5.64 -10.33 6.28
CA ILE A 16 5.14 -9.40 5.25
C ILE A 16 5.16 -10.08 3.88
N LEU A 17 6.26 -10.76 3.51
CA LEU A 17 6.39 -11.46 2.24
C LEU A 17 5.39 -12.62 2.11
N ALA A 18 5.17 -13.37 3.19
CA ALA A 18 4.16 -14.44 3.24
C ALA A 18 2.73 -13.89 3.07
N THR A 19 2.42 -12.75 3.69
CA THR A 19 1.13 -12.06 3.52
C THR A 19 0.90 -11.61 2.07
N LEU A 20 1.97 -11.31 1.34
CA LEU A 20 1.94 -11.02 -0.10
C LEU A 20 1.84 -12.29 -0.96
N ARG A 21 1.77 -13.47 -0.36
CA ARG A 21 1.70 -14.77 -1.03
C ARG A 21 2.88 -15.04 -1.97
N LEU A 22 4.07 -14.59 -1.60
CA LEU A 22 5.28 -14.85 -2.37
C LEU A 22 5.79 -16.29 -2.16
N ASP A 23 6.67 -16.73 -3.05
CA ASP A 23 7.25 -18.06 -3.01
C ASP A 23 8.19 -18.27 -1.82
N SER A 24 8.54 -19.54 -1.57
CA SER A 24 9.42 -19.92 -0.46
C SER A 24 10.82 -19.32 -0.57
N ALA A 25 11.34 -19.15 -1.78
CA ALA A 25 12.66 -18.52 -1.98
C ALA A 25 12.65 -17.05 -1.51
N SER A 26 11.59 -16.30 -1.82
CA SER A 26 11.39 -14.94 -1.32
C SER A 26 11.29 -14.87 0.20
N ILE A 27 10.50 -15.77 0.81
CA ILE A 27 10.31 -15.81 2.27
C ILE A 27 11.61 -16.16 2.99
N ILE A 28 12.35 -17.18 2.50
CA ILE A 28 13.66 -17.54 3.04
C ILE A 28 14.64 -16.38 2.89
N SER A 29 14.67 -15.72 1.72
CA SER A 29 15.50 -14.55 1.51
C SER A 29 15.17 -13.42 2.49
N GLY A 30 13.88 -13.20 2.82
CA GLY A 30 13.47 -12.24 3.85
C GLY A 30 13.99 -12.57 5.24
N LEU A 31 14.06 -13.87 5.60
CA LEU A 31 14.61 -14.31 6.88
C LEU A 31 16.13 -14.10 7.01
N ILE A 32 16.86 -14.12 5.89
CA ILE A 32 18.33 -14.11 5.89
C ILE A 32 18.94 -12.94 5.11
N HIS A 33 18.13 -11.93 4.73
CA HIS A 33 18.54 -10.85 3.80
C HIS A 33 19.75 -10.04 4.27
N ASP A 34 19.92 -9.85 5.58
CA ASP A 34 21.03 -9.09 6.17
C ASP A 34 22.20 -9.99 6.61
N THR A 35 22.08 -11.33 6.45
CA THR A 35 23.07 -12.28 6.96
C THR A 35 24.48 -12.03 6.41
N ILE A 36 24.58 -11.66 5.12
CA ILE A 36 25.90 -11.38 4.48
C ILE A 36 26.48 -10.03 4.96
N GLU A 37 25.63 -9.07 5.35
CA GLU A 37 26.06 -7.75 5.82
C GLU A 37 26.47 -7.79 7.30
N ASP A 38 25.75 -8.54 8.13
CA ASP A 38 25.85 -8.49 9.58
C ASP A 38 26.62 -9.67 10.20
N THR A 39 26.98 -10.68 9.41
CA THR A 39 27.69 -11.86 9.92
C THR A 39 28.93 -12.20 9.05
N ALA A 40 29.70 -13.21 9.48
CA ALA A 40 30.83 -13.73 8.73
C ALA A 40 30.45 -14.70 7.59
N LEU A 41 29.14 -14.96 7.36
CA LEU A 41 28.68 -15.85 6.30
C LEU A 41 28.88 -15.22 4.92
N SER A 42 29.43 -16.00 4.00
CA SER A 42 29.62 -15.60 2.61
C SER A 42 28.41 -15.95 1.73
N LEU A 43 28.35 -15.35 0.56
CA LEU A 43 27.32 -15.70 -0.44
C LEU A 43 27.38 -17.20 -0.82
N SER A 44 28.58 -17.79 -0.88
CA SER A 44 28.76 -19.22 -1.14
C SER A 44 28.21 -20.10 -0.02
N ASP A 45 28.24 -19.65 1.23
CA ASP A 45 27.63 -20.38 2.34
C ASP A 45 26.09 -20.35 2.26
N VAL A 46 25.54 -19.22 1.83
CA VAL A 46 24.09 -19.09 1.58
C VAL A 46 23.67 -19.99 0.42
N GLU A 47 24.44 -19.99 -0.69
CA GLU A 47 24.15 -20.84 -1.84
C GLU A 47 24.21 -22.33 -1.49
N ALA A 48 25.21 -22.74 -0.73
CA ALA A 48 25.36 -24.13 -0.31
C ALA A 48 24.24 -24.63 0.59
N ARG A 49 23.63 -23.74 1.41
CA ARG A 49 22.59 -24.11 2.38
C ARG A 49 21.17 -23.96 1.83
N PHE A 50 20.92 -22.93 1.04
CA PHE A 50 19.58 -22.51 0.61
C PHE A 50 19.38 -22.54 -0.91
N GLY A 51 20.44 -22.84 -1.65
CA GLY A 51 20.41 -22.90 -3.11
C GLY A 51 20.68 -21.57 -3.81
N LYS A 52 20.97 -21.67 -5.11
CA LYS A 52 21.37 -20.55 -5.95
C LYS A 52 20.31 -19.45 -6.03
N GLU A 53 19.03 -19.84 -6.07
CA GLU A 53 17.91 -18.89 -6.20
C GLU A 53 17.84 -17.94 -5.01
N VAL A 54 17.88 -18.45 -3.78
CA VAL A 54 17.93 -17.64 -2.55
C VAL A 54 19.19 -16.80 -2.50
N ALA A 55 20.36 -17.36 -2.84
CA ALA A 55 21.61 -16.62 -2.87
C ALA A 55 21.57 -15.43 -3.83
N THR A 56 20.95 -15.59 -5.01
CA THR A 56 20.79 -14.51 -5.98
C THR A 56 19.91 -13.37 -5.42
N ILE A 57 18.81 -13.69 -4.76
CA ILE A 57 17.94 -12.67 -4.16
C ILE A 57 18.67 -11.93 -3.03
N VAL A 58 19.33 -12.66 -2.12
CA VAL A 58 20.06 -12.06 -1.00
C VAL A 58 21.22 -11.18 -1.47
N ASP A 59 21.99 -11.60 -2.47
CA ASP A 59 23.06 -10.80 -3.09
C ASP A 59 22.49 -9.49 -3.69
N GLY A 60 21.36 -9.58 -4.39
CA GLY A 60 20.66 -8.42 -4.93
C GLY A 60 20.21 -7.43 -3.85
N VAL A 61 19.65 -7.92 -2.75
CA VAL A 61 19.21 -7.08 -1.62
C VAL A 61 20.42 -6.39 -0.97
N THR A 62 21.50 -7.11 -0.73
CA THR A 62 22.77 -6.58 -0.19
C THR A 62 23.36 -5.48 -1.07
N LYS A 63 23.40 -5.69 -2.40
CA LYS A 63 23.88 -4.67 -3.35
C LYS A 63 23.04 -3.42 -3.34
N LEU A 64 21.70 -3.55 -3.20
CA LEU A 64 20.81 -2.41 -3.06
C LEU A 64 20.99 -1.67 -1.72
N GLY A 65 21.25 -2.37 -0.64
CA GLY A 65 21.51 -1.79 0.70
C GLY A 65 22.72 -0.87 0.73
N LYS A 66 23.75 -1.15 -0.07
CA LYS A 66 25.00 -0.36 -0.18
C LYS A 66 24.85 0.92 -1.01
N VAL A 67 23.73 1.14 -1.65
CA VAL A 67 23.45 2.39 -2.38
C VAL A 67 23.18 3.51 -1.38
N GLN A 68 24.14 4.40 -1.17
CA GLN A 68 23.95 5.59 -0.34
C GLN A 68 23.17 6.66 -1.12
N PHE A 69 22.02 7.02 -0.58
CA PHE A 69 21.17 8.08 -1.14
C PHE A 69 21.61 9.44 -0.57
N ASN A 70 22.54 10.10 -1.20
CA ASN A 70 22.92 11.47 -0.89
C ASN A 70 22.21 12.40 -1.87
N SER A 71 21.37 13.26 -1.36
CA SER A 71 20.48 14.19 -2.04
C SER A 71 21.15 15.03 -3.12
N ALA A 72 21.08 14.61 -4.36
CA ALA A 72 21.15 15.47 -5.52
C ALA A 72 20.44 14.75 -6.69
N THR A 73 19.80 15.49 -7.56
CA THR A 73 18.93 14.98 -8.62
C THR A 73 19.60 13.92 -9.52
N GLU A 74 20.90 14.06 -9.75
CA GLU A 74 21.69 13.10 -10.55
C GLU A 74 21.93 11.77 -9.81
N GLN A 75 22.16 11.81 -8.52
CA GLN A 75 22.32 10.62 -7.69
C GLN A 75 21.01 9.84 -7.55
N GLN A 76 19.87 10.52 -7.47
CA GLN A 76 18.55 9.88 -7.49
C GLN A 76 18.32 9.09 -8.78
N VAL A 77 18.69 9.65 -9.94
CA VAL A 77 18.55 8.97 -11.23
C VAL A 77 19.43 7.73 -11.32
N GLU A 78 20.69 7.80 -10.88
CA GLU A 78 21.62 6.66 -10.89
C GLU A 78 21.18 5.56 -9.91
N ASN A 79 20.63 5.94 -8.78
CA ASN A 79 20.07 5.01 -7.79
C ASN A 79 18.82 4.31 -8.30
N TYR A 80 17.91 5.03 -8.97
CA TYR A 80 16.78 4.43 -9.69
C TYR A 80 17.25 3.46 -10.76
N ARG A 81 18.30 3.81 -11.51
CA ARG A 81 18.87 2.96 -12.55
C ARG A 81 19.42 1.65 -11.96
N LYS A 82 20.21 1.70 -10.87
CA LYS A 82 20.76 0.52 -10.20
C LYS A 82 19.66 -0.36 -9.64
N MET A 83 18.60 0.25 -9.08
CA MET A 83 17.43 -0.45 -8.59
C MET A 83 16.66 -1.14 -9.72
N LEU A 84 16.49 -0.46 -10.87
CA LEU A 84 15.89 -1.06 -12.07
C LEU A 84 16.76 -2.19 -12.66
N LEU A 85 18.09 -2.08 -12.61
CA LEU A 85 18.99 -3.14 -13.05
C LEU A 85 18.91 -4.38 -12.15
N SER A 86 18.84 -4.21 -10.82
CA SER A 86 18.63 -5.33 -9.89
C SER A 86 17.26 -6.00 -10.10
N MET A 87 16.23 -5.21 -10.45
CA MET A 87 14.92 -5.76 -10.85
C MET A 87 14.97 -6.57 -12.15
N ALA A 88 15.88 -6.23 -13.06
CA ALA A 88 16.03 -6.95 -14.31
C ALA A 88 16.67 -8.34 -14.10
N GLU A 89 17.45 -8.53 -13.02
CA GLU A 89 17.99 -9.82 -12.63
C GLU A 89 16.94 -10.68 -11.90
N ASP A 90 16.28 -10.12 -10.88
CA ASP A 90 15.16 -10.76 -10.17
C ASP A 90 14.27 -9.72 -9.48
N ALA A 91 13.00 -9.64 -9.89
CA ALA A 91 12.04 -8.69 -9.32
C ALA A 91 11.77 -8.92 -7.83
N ARG A 92 12.02 -10.12 -7.30
CA ARG A 92 11.82 -10.47 -5.89
C ARG A 92 12.77 -9.71 -4.96
N VAL A 93 13.94 -9.30 -5.45
CA VAL A 93 14.89 -8.45 -4.70
C VAL A 93 14.21 -7.17 -4.18
N ILE A 94 13.41 -6.52 -5.04
CA ILE A 94 12.69 -5.30 -4.64
C ILE A 94 11.56 -5.61 -3.67
N LEU A 95 10.88 -6.74 -3.81
CA LEU A 95 9.81 -7.13 -2.90
C LEU A 95 10.34 -7.37 -1.49
N VAL A 96 11.49 -8.06 -1.37
CA VAL A 96 12.18 -8.23 -0.08
C VAL A 96 12.60 -6.86 0.49
N LYS A 97 13.18 -5.98 -0.35
CA LYS A 97 13.60 -4.65 0.12
C LYS A 97 12.45 -3.73 0.52
N LEU A 98 11.29 -3.85 -0.11
CA LEU A 98 10.07 -3.13 0.31
C LEU A 98 9.53 -3.66 1.64
N ALA A 99 9.58 -4.97 1.87
CA ALA A 99 9.17 -5.57 3.13
C ALA A 99 10.11 -5.16 4.29
N ASP A 100 11.42 -5.19 4.05
CA ASP A 100 12.45 -4.69 4.96
C ASP A 100 12.20 -3.20 5.30
N ARG A 101 12.03 -2.36 4.27
CA ARG A 101 11.75 -0.93 4.46
C ARG A 101 10.49 -0.69 5.26
N LEU A 102 9.43 -1.46 5.01
CA LEU A 102 8.17 -1.33 5.73
C LEU A 102 8.34 -1.64 7.21
N HIS A 103 9.04 -2.73 7.55
CA HIS A 103 9.31 -3.06 8.95
C HIS A 103 10.20 -2.00 9.61
N ASN A 104 11.25 -1.53 8.94
CA ASN A 104 12.11 -0.46 9.42
C ASN A 104 11.32 0.83 9.68
N MET A 105 10.31 1.16 8.88
CA MET A 105 9.44 2.30 9.10
C MET A 105 8.50 2.11 10.30
N ARG A 106 8.01 0.89 10.55
CA ARG A 106 7.19 0.56 11.73
C ARG A 106 7.94 0.75 13.04
N THR A 107 9.25 0.53 13.04
CA THR A 107 10.13 0.61 14.22
C THR A 107 11.01 1.87 14.25
N LEU A 108 10.73 2.84 13.36
CA LEU A 108 11.59 4.02 13.14
C LEU A 108 11.70 4.94 14.36
N GLU A 109 10.73 4.91 15.27
CA GLU A 109 10.68 5.74 16.48
C GLU A 109 11.86 5.52 17.43
N HIS A 110 12.52 4.37 17.37
CA HIS A 110 13.69 4.05 18.19
C HIS A 110 15.01 4.67 17.70
N LEU A 111 15.00 5.34 16.53
CA LEU A 111 16.17 6.00 15.98
C LEU A 111 16.24 7.49 16.36
N PRO A 112 17.44 8.10 16.36
CA PRO A 112 17.60 9.55 16.58
C PRO A 112 16.84 10.39 15.54
N PRO A 113 16.30 11.57 15.92
CA PRO A 113 15.47 12.40 15.04
C PRO A 113 16.05 12.69 13.66
N PRO A 114 17.35 13.06 13.49
CA PRO A 114 17.90 13.32 12.16
C PRO A 114 17.89 12.09 11.24
N LYS A 115 18.18 10.90 11.83
CA LYS A 115 18.17 9.64 11.09
C LYS A 115 16.73 9.24 10.70
N ARG A 116 15.75 9.47 11.61
CA ARG A 116 14.33 9.25 11.31
C ARG A 116 13.87 10.09 10.12
N ALA A 117 14.13 11.39 10.15
CA ALA A 117 13.72 12.30 9.09
C ALA A 117 14.29 11.90 7.73
N ARG A 118 15.60 11.55 7.68
CA ARG A 118 16.26 11.08 6.45
C ARG A 118 15.61 9.82 5.90
N ILE A 119 15.38 8.80 6.74
CA ILE A 119 14.78 7.53 6.32
C ILE A 119 13.33 7.72 5.87
N ALA A 120 12.56 8.54 6.58
CA ALA A 120 11.20 8.87 6.22
C ALA A 120 11.11 9.63 4.87
N GLN A 121 12.04 10.58 4.63
CA GLN A 121 12.13 11.30 3.37
C GLN A 121 12.46 10.36 2.21
N GLU A 122 13.48 9.51 2.36
CA GLU A 122 13.86 8.50 1.39
C GLU A 122 12.69 7.54 1.09
N THR A 123 11.95 7.14 2.13
CA THR A 123 10.77 6.28 1.98
C THR A 123 9.68 6.94 1.16
N ARG A 124 9.40 8.23 1.42
CA ARG A 124 8.39 9.00 0.69
C ARG A 124 8.77 9.24 -0.77
N ASP A 125 10.03 9.52 -1.04
CA ASP A 125 10.49 9.94 -2.35
C ASP A 125 10.83 8.76 -3.28
N ILE A 126 11.19 7.60 -2.72
CA ILE A 126 11.69 6.46 -3.49
C ILE A 126 10.81 5.22 -3.29
N TYR A 127 10.69 4.71 -2.06
CA TYR A 127 10.07 3.39 -1.81
C TYR A 127 8.55 3.40 -2.00
N ALA A 128 7.85 4.44 -1.56
CA ALA A 128 6.41 4.54 -1.75
C ALA A 128 6.02 4.69 -3.24
N PRO A 129 6.68 5.54 -4.07
CA PRO A 129 6.48 5.54 -5.52
C PRO A 129 6.82 4.21 -6.20
N LEU A 130 7.83 3.50 -5.71
CA LEU A 130 8.19 2.18 -6.25
C LEU A 130 7.11 1.15 -5.96
N ALA A 131 6.65 1.06 -4.71
CA ALA A 131 5.52 0.19 -4.33
C ALA A 131 4.27 0.50 -5.17
N HIS A 132 4.05 1.80 -5.48
CA HIS A 132 2.96 2.19 -6.39
C HIS A 132 3.12 1.64 -7.80
N ARG A 133 4.32 1.71 -8.39
CA ARG A 133 4.60 1.21 -9.73
C ARG A 133 4.46 -0.31 -9.82
N LEU A 134 4.78 -1.02 -8.75
CA LEU A 134 4.63 -2.47 -8.65
C LEU A 134 3.19 -2.91 -8.30
N GLY A 135 2.23 -1.98 -8.18
CA GLY A 135 0.84 -2.31 -7.85
C GLY A 135 0.62 -2.66 -6.36
N MET A 136 1.65 -2.55 -5.51
CA MET A 136 1.62 -2.93 -4.09
C MET A 136 0.94 -1.84 -3.24
N ALA A 137 -0.35 -1.64 -3.45
CA ALA A 137 -1.10 -0.52 -2.87
C ALA A 137 -1.07 -0.51 -1.33
N ALA A 138 -1.17 -1.67 -0.68
CA ALA A 138 -1.17 -1.76 0.79
C ALA A 138 0.17 -1.27 1.38
N ILE A 139 1.28 -1.76 0.85
CA ILE A 139 2.63 -1.33 1.28
C ILE A 139 2.84 0.15 1.01
N ARG A 140 2.48 0.62 -0.19
CA ARG A 140 2.58 2.04 -0.53
C ARG A 140 1.89 2.93 0.50
N TRP A 141 0.63 2.65 0.79
CA TRP A 141 -0.18 3.48 1.68
C TRP A 141 0.38 3.50 3.11
N GLU A 142 0.84 2.35 3.60
CA GLU A 142 1.44 2.27 4.93
C GLU A 142 2.78 3.03 4.98
N LEU A 143 3.62 2.89 3.95
CA LEU A 143 4.86 3.67 3.82
C LEU A 143 4.60 5.18 3.76
N GLU A 144 3.59 5.62 2.99
CA GLU A 144 3.20 7.03 2.89
C GLU A 144 2.69 7.56 4.24
N ASP A 145 1.84 6.82 4.97
CA ASP A 145 1.31 7.23 6.28
C ASP A 145 2.41 7.28 7.35
N LEU A 146 3.31 6.29 7.38
CA LEU A 146 4.46 6.28 8.29
C LEU A 146 5.44 7.41 7.98
N ALA A 147 5.73 7.67 6.70
CA ALA A 147 6.57 8.80 6.31
C ALA A 147 5.93 10.13 6.73
N PHE A 148 4.64 10.31 6.55
CA PHE A 148 3.88 11.48 6.98
C PHE A 148 3.98 11.70 8.48
N LYS A 149 3.82 10.62 9.29
CA LYS A 149 3.96 10.66 10.76
C LYS A 149 5.31 11.24 11.21
N PHE A 150 6.41 10.90 10.52
CA PHE A 150 7.76 11.31 10.93
C PHE A 150 8.24 12.61 10.30
N LEU A 151 7.70 13.00 9.14
CA LEU A 151 8.11 14.22 8.44
C LEU A 151 7.27 15.44 8.85
N GLU A 152 6.00 15.22 9.14
CA GLU A 152 5.04 16.29 9.44
C GLU A 152 4.20 15.90 10.68
N PRO A 153 4.83 15.69 11.86
CA PRO A 153 4.19 15.11 13.04
C PRO A 153 2.97 15.92 13.52
N ASP A 154 3.05 17.24 13.53
CA ASP A 154 1.95 18.11 14.00
C ASP A 154 0.71 17.99 13.08
N ALA A 155 0.94 17.99 11.78
CA ALA A 155 -0.13 17.81 10.78
C ALA A 155 -0.73 16.40 10.86
N TYR A 156 0.12 15.37 11.04
CA TYR A 156 -0.30 13.99 11.23
C TYR A 156 -1.18 13.83 12.47
N GLU A 157 -0.73 14.32 13.63
CA GLU A 157 -1.49 14.21 14.88
C GLU A 157 -2.81 14.96 14.83
N THR A 158 -2.81 16.18 14.28
CA THR A 158 -4.02 16.98 14.10
C THR A 158 -5.05 16.24 13.25
N LEU A 159 -4.62 15.73 12.09
CA LEU A 159 -5.49 14.99 11.21
C LEU A 159 -5.94 13.65 11.81
N ALA A 160 -5.06 12.92 12.49
CA ALA A 160 -5.40 11.67 13.17
C ALA A 160 -6.47 11.87 14.26
N LYS A 161 -6.39 12.96 15.03
CA LYS A 161 -7.41 13.35 16.01
C LYS A 161 -8.76 13.65 15.34
N GLN A 162 -8.77 14.43 14.27
CA GLN A 162 -9.99 14.75 13.51
C GLN A 162 -10.64 13.49 12.90
N VAL A 163 -9.83 12.61 12.31
CA VAL A 163 -10.29 11.33 11.74
C VAL A 163 -10.87 10.42 12.83
N LYS A 164 -10.22 10.35 14.00
CA LYS A 164 -10.69 9.54 15.14
C LYS A 164 -12.00 10.06 15.73
N GLN A 165 -12.15 11.38 15.89
CA GLN A 165 -13.38 12.00 16.42
C GLN A 165 -14.60 11.69 15.54
N LYS A 166 -14.44 11.71 14.22
CA LYS A 166 -15.53 11.44 13.25
C LYS A 166 -15.68 9.97 12.87
N ARG A 167 -14.89 9.07 13.48
CA ARG A 167 -14.86 7.65 13.12
C ARG A 167 -16.23 6.98 13.29
N ARG A 168 -16.86 7.12 14.44
CA ARG A 168 -18.18 6.50 14.75
C ARG A 168 -19.27 7.00 13.81
N GLU A 169 -19.28 8.29 13.51
CA GLU A 169 -20.25 8.88 12.58
C GLU A 169 -20.08 8.32 11.16
N ARG A 170 -18.83 8.21 10.69
CA ARG A 170 -18.51 7.61 9.39
C ARG A 170 -18.84 6.13 9.32
N GLU A 171 -18.51 5.36 10.35
CA GLU A 171 -18.86 3.94 10.42
C GLU A 171 -20.37 3.75 10.32
N ARG A 172 -21.16 4.58 11.01
CA ARG A 172 -22.62 4.57 10.89
C ARG A 172 -23.08 4.93 9.47
N GLN A 173 -22.54 5.99 8.89
CA GLN A 173 -22.89 6.42 7.53
C GLN A 173 -22.53 5.37 6.47
N ILE A 174 -21.38 4.70 6.62
CA ILE A 174 -20.98 3.59 5.75
C ILE A 174 -21.96 2.43 5.92
N ALA A 175 -22.33 2.06 7.14
CA ALA A 175 -23.28 0.98 7.40
C ALA A 175 -24.68 1.28 6.83
N GLU A 176 -25.13 2.56 6.85
CA GLU A 176 -26.39 2.99 6.24
C GLU A 176 -26.45 2.74 4.72
N MET A 177 -25.31 2.70 4.04
CA MET A 177 -25.23 2.40 2.60
C MET A 177 -24.82 0.95 2.35
N GLN A 178 -23.97 0.37 3.19
CA GLN A 178 -23.43 -0.98 3.03
C GLN A 178 -24.55 -2.03 3.02
N ARG A 179 -25.41 -2.01 4.01
CA ARG A 179 -26.50 -2.97 4.15
C ARG A 179 -27.48 -2.98 2.96
N PRO A 180 -28.02 -1.83 2.51
CA PRO A 180 -28.87 -1.80 1.31
C PRO A 180 -28.14 -2.24 0.04
N LEU A 181 -26.80 -2.01 -0.04
CA LEU A 181 -25.99 -2.45 -1.15
C LEU A 181 -25.80 -3.97 -1.15
N GLU A 182 -25.50 -4.57 0.01
CA GLU A 182 -25.41 -6.02 0.18
C GLU A 182 -26.72 -6.71 -0.18
N GLU A 183 -27.87 -6.20 0.33
CA GLU A 183 -29.20 -6.69 0.03
C GLU A 183 -29.50 -6.63 -1.49
N ALA A 184 -29.13 -5.52 -2.14
CA ALA A 184 -29.34 -5.34 -3.58
C ALA A 184 -28.55 -6.32 -4.43
N LEU A 185 -27.29 -6.55 -4.07
CA LEU A 185 -26.42 -7.50 -4.77
C LEU A 185 -26.89 -8.94 -4.57
N GLN A 186 -27.31 -9.27 -3.35
CA GLN A 186 -27.88 -10.59 -3.02
C GLN A 186 -29.18 -10.86 -3.79
N GLU A 187 -30.13 -9.90 -3.84
CA GLU A 187 -31.37 -10.00 -4.61
C GLU A 187 -31.09 -10.24 -6.12
N ALA A 188 -30.02 -9.66 -6.65
CA ALA A 188 -29.60 -9.84 -8.02
C ALA A 188 -28.81 -11.15 -8.26
N GLY A 189 -28.57 -11.96 -7.22
CA GLY A 189 -27.80 -13.21 -7.32
C GLY A 189 -26.32 -13.00 -7.58
N ILE A 190 -25.77 -11.84 -7.23
CA ILE A 190 -24.35 -11.51 -7.44
C ILE A 190 -23.57 -11.84 -6.17
N PRO A 191 -22.63 -12.83 -6.20
CA PRO A 191 -21.75 -13.09 -5.07
C PRO A 191 -20.81 -11.90 -4.85
N ALA A 192 -20.98 -11.21 -3.73
CA ALA A 192 -20.16 -10.03 -3.43
C ALA A 192 -19.99 -9.82 -1.92
N GLU A 193 -18.80 -9.38 -1.54
CA GLU A 193 -18.51 -8.87 -0.21
C GLU A 193 -18.40 -7.34 -0.28
N VAL A 194 -19.09 -6.63 0.61
CA VAL A 194 -19.05 -5.17 0.68
C VAL A 194 -18.27 -4.74 1.91
N ILE A 195 -17.16 -4.04 1.70
CA ILE A 195 -16.25 -3.62 2.77
C ILE A 195 -16.13 -2.11 2.80
N GLY A 196 -16.29 -1.50 3.98
CA GLY A 196 -15.96 -0.10 4.19
C GLY A 196 -14.45 0.13 4.00
N ARG A 197 -14.07 1.08 3.15
CA ARG A 197 -12.66 1.38 2.89
C ARG A 197 -12.18 2.59 3.69
N PRO A 198 -11.35 2.40 4.73
CA PRO A 198 -10.70 3.52 5.39
C PRO A 198 -9.74 4.23 4.41
N LYS A 199 -9.76 5.56 4.40
CA LYS A 199 -8.78 6.34 3.66
C LYS A 199 -7.57 6.61 4.53
N HIS A 200 -6.39 6.44 3.94
CA HIS A 200 -5.10 6.69 4.58
C HIS A 200 -4.91 8.18 4.87
N LEU A 201 -4.26 8.50 5.99
CA LEU A 201 -4.10 9.87 6.47
C LEU A 201 -3.34 10.74 5.46
N TRP A 202 -2.25 10.22 4.90
CA TRP A 202 -1.51 10.93 3.84
C TRP A 202 -2.39 11.25 2.62
N SER A 203 -3.23 10.31 2.20
CA SER A 203 -4.14 10.55 1.07
C SER A 203 -5.16 11.65 1.35
N ILE A 204 -5.62 11.77 2.58
CA ILE A 204 -6.52 12.84 3.03
C ILE A 204 -5.75 14.16 3.06
N HIS A 205 -4.59 14.20 3.73
CA HIS A 205 -3.75 15.39 3.84
C HIS A 205 -3.37 15.96 2.46
N ASN A 206 -2.91 15.10 1.55
CA ASN A 206 -2.55 15.51 0.20
C ASN A 206 -3.74 16.08 -0.60
N LYS A 207 -4.97 15.57 -0.37
CA LYS A 207 -6.18 16.16 -0.96
C LYS A 207 -6.52 17.53 -0.36
N MET A 208 -6.34 17.69 0.96
CA MET A 208 -6.52 18.97 1.63
C MET A 208 -5.59 20.03 1.03
N LEU A 209 -4.31 19.70 0.88
CA LEU A 209 -3.30 20.58 0.27
C LEU A 209 -3.63 20.92 -1.18
N LYS A 210 -3.92 19.92 -2.00
CA LYS A 210 -4.20 20.12 -3.44
C LYS A 210 -5.47 20.93 -3.71
N ARG A 211 -6.47 20.83 -2.83
CA ARG A 211 -7.76 21.52 -2.99
C ARG A 211 -7.83 22.83 -2.19
N GLY A 212 -6.85 23.09 -1.32
CA GLY A 212 -6.87 24.24 -0.40
C GLY A 212 -8.09 24.23 0.53
N ARG A 213 -8.55 23.03 0.96
CA ARG A 213 -9.77 22.86 1.76
C ARG A 213 -9.48 22.15 3.06
N PRO A 214 -10.18 22.53 4.15
CA PRO A 214 -10.05 21.85 5.44
C PRO A 214 -10.64 20.43 5.37
N TYR A 215 -10.30 19.61 6.36
CA TYR A 215 -10.73 18.22 6.46
C TYR A 215 -12.25 18.04 6.37
N GLU A 216 -13.03 18.95 6.97
CA GLU A 216 -14.49 18.95 6.99
C GLU A 216 -15.11 19.04 5.59
N GLU A 217 -14.42 19.69 4.66
CA GLU A 217 -14.87 19.89 3.28
C GLU A 217 -14.37 18.80 2.31
N ILE A 218 -13.64 17.81 2.80
CA ILE A 218 -13.21 16.65 2.00
C ILE A 218 -14.34 15.62 1.94
N TYR A 219 -15.25 15.79 0.99
CA TYR A 219 -16.46 14.97 0.83
C TYR A 219 -16.23 13.51 0.39
N ASP A 220 -15.02 13.14 -0.02
CA ASP A 220 -14.70 11.79 -0.52
C ASP A 220 -14.34 10.77 0.59
N LEU A 221 -14.83 10.98 1.81
CA LEU A 221 -14.43 10.15 2.95
C LEU A 221 -15.19 8.83 3.07
N MET A 222 -16.35 8.73 2.42
CA MET A 222 -17.16 7.51 2.42
C MET A 222 -16.81 6.69 1.18
N ALA A 223 -15.91 5.75 1.35
CA ALA A 223 -15.52 4.84 0.29
C ALA A 223 -15.83 3.41 0.71
N MET A 224 -16.38 2.64 -0.23
CA MET A 224 -16.64 1.22 -0.08
C MET A 224 -15.97 0.43 -1.19
N ARG A 225 -15.73 -0.83 -0.92
CA ARG A 225 -15.24 -1.78 -1.90
C ARG A 225 -16.23 -2.93 -2.01
N VAL A 226 -16.57 -3.30 -3.23
CA VAL A 226 -17.33 -4.47 -3.58
C VAL A 226 -16.37 -5.46 -4.20
N LEU A 227 -16.17 -6.61 -3.55
CA LEU A 227 -15.35 -7.71 -4.04
C LEU A 227 -16.30 -8.75 -4.64
N THR A 228 -16.04 -9.15 -5.87
CA THR A 228 -16.81 -10.15 -6.62
C THR A 228 -15.90 -11.28 -7.09
N ASP A 229 -16.49 -12.35 -7.59
CA ASP A 229 -15.78 -13.53 -8.09
C ASP A 229 -15.23 -13.35 -9.52
N THR A 230 -15.97 -12.64 -10.39
CA THR A 230 -15.64 -12.53 -11.82
C THR A 230 -15.72 -11.08 -12.32
N VAL A 231 -15.07 -10.82 -13.46
CA VAL A 231 -15.18 -9.55 -14.18
C VAL A 231 -16.64 -9.27 -14.60
N GLN A 232 -17.37 -10.30 -15.00
CA GLN A 232 -18.79 -10.16 -15.38
C GLN A 232 -19.63 -9.73 -14.18
N SER A 233 -19.40 -10.32 -13.00
CA SER A 233 -20.03 -9.93 -11.74
C SER A 233 -19.71 -8.48 -11.36
N CYS A 234 -18.50 -7.98 -11.68
CA CYS A 234 -18.16 -6.57 -11.47
C CYS A 234 -19.09 -5.63 -12.27
N TYR A 235 -19.29 -5.90 -13.57
CA TYR A 235 -20.19 -5.09 -14.40
C TYR A 235 -21.67 -5.27 -14.04
N ALA A 236 -22.08 -6.48 -13.65
CA ALA A 236 -23.43 -6.73 -13.15
C ALA A 236 -23.69 -5.94 -11.86
N ALA A 237 -22.75 -5.95 -10.91
CA ALA A 237 -22.83 -5.16 -9.68
C ALA A 237 -22.92 -3.65 -9.97
N LEU A 238 -22.15 -3.14 -10.94
CA LEU A 238 -22.26 -1.74 -11.38
C LEU A 238 -23.68 -1.42 -11.87
N GLY A 239 -24.27 -2.30 -12.67
CA GLY A 239 -25.66 -2.16 -13.17
C GLY A 239 -26.67 -2.09 -12.03
N VAL A 240 -26.57 -2.98 -11.04
CA VAL A 240 -27.42 -2.97 -9.83
C VAL A 240 -27.26 -1.66 -9.06
N ILE A 241 -26.02 -1.22 -8.84
CA ILE A 241 -25.71 0.03 -8.11
C ILE A 241 -26.35 1.23 -8.81
N HIS A 242 -26.15 1.35 -10.13
CA HIS A 242 -26.67 2.49 -10.89
C HIS A 242 -28.20 2.46 -11.10
N SER A 243 -28.82 1.28 -10.98
CA SER A 243 -30.30 1.18 -11.00
C SER A 243 -30.96 1.65 -9.70
N LYS A 244 -30.26 1.49 -8.56
CA LYS A 244 -30.77 1.89 -7.23
C LYS A 244 -30.33 3.28 -6.79
N TRP A 245 -29.15 3.76 -7.21
CA TRP A 245 -28.59 5.06 -6.80
C TRP A 245 -28.11 5.87 -7.99
N THR A 246 -28.45 7.15 -8.00
CA THR A 246 -28.05 8.06 -9.08
C THR A 246 -26.52 8.25 -9.11
N PRO A 247 -25.84 7.89 -10.21
CA PRO A 247 -24.40 8.09 -10.32
C PRO A 247 -24.02 9.55 -10.58
N VAL A 248 -22.78 9.90 -10.23
CA VAL A 248 -22.12 11.14 -10.60
C VAL A 248 -21.27 10.87 -11.84
N PRO A 249 -21.69 11.27 -13.06
CA PRO A 249 -21.07 10.84 -14.32
C PRO A 249 -19.57 11.13 -14.41
N GLU A 250 -19.13 12.32 -13.97
CA GLU A 250 -17.73 12.77 -14.04
C GLU A 250 -16.81 12.00 -13.09
N ARG A 251 -17.38 11.12 -12.24
CA ARG A 251 -16.67 10.30 -11.26
C ARG A 251 -16.75 8.81 -11.55
N PHE A 252 -17.22 8.45 -12.73
CA PHE A 252 -17.15 7.07 -13.21
C PHE A 252 -15.86 6.83 -13.96
N HIS A 253 -15.15 5.76 -13.61
CA HIS A 253 -13.93 5.34 -14.31
C HIS A 253 -13.89 3.81 -14.40
N ASP A 254 -13.70 3.32 -15.61
CA ASP A 254 -13.53 1.89 -15.87
C ASP A 254 -12.03 1.56 -16.05
N TYR A 255 -11.42 1.16 -14.95
CA TYR A 255 -10.05 0.68 -14.95
C TYR A 255 -9.94 -0.85 -15.17
N ILE A 256 -11.06 -1.55 -15.42
CA ILE A 256 -11.04 -2.94 -15.87
C ILE A 256 -10.77 -2.94 -17.38
N ALA A 257 -11.54 -2.16 -18.14
CA ALA A 257 -11.36 -2.02 -19.57
C ALA A 257 -10.07 -1.24 -19.94
N THR A 258 -9.72 -0.24 -19.13
CA THR A 258 -8.53 0.60 -19.36
C THR A 258 -7.67 0.65 -18.07
N PRO A 259 -6.85 -0.37 -17.82
CA PRO A 259 -6.00 -0.44 -16.62
C PRO A 259 -5.06 0.75 -16.49
N LYS A 260 -4.73 1.13 -15.26
CA LYS A 260 -3.70 2.14 -15.02
C LYS A 260 -2.32 1.60 -15.40
N SER A 261 -1.35 2.50 -15.55
CA SER A 261 0.04 2.15 -15.90
C SER A 261 0.71 1.17 -14.93
N ASN A 262 0.20 1.04 -13.69
CA ASN A 262 0.63 0.09 -12.68
C ASN A 262 -0.23 -1.19 -12.66
N MET A 263 -0.96 -1.49 -13.73
CA MET A 263 -1.85 -2.65 -13.89
C MET A 263 -3.03 -2.70 -12.89
N TYR A 264 -3.30 -1.61 -12.17
CA TYR A 264 -4.47 -1.53 -11.30
C TYR A 264 -5.76 -1.61 -12.10
N ARG A 265 -6.66 -2.52 -11.68
CA ARG A 265 -7.96 -2.78 -12.29
C ARG A 265 -9.08 -2.63 -11.25
N SER A 266 -10.12 -1.90 -11.58
CA SER A 266 -11.35 -1.75 -10.77
C SER A 266 -12.35 -0.89 -11.53
N LEU A 267 -13.65 -1.05 -11.32
CA LEU A 267 -14.63 -0.02 -11.64
C LEU A 267 -14.70 0.96 -10.47
N HIS A 268 -14.66 2.23 -10.77
CA HIS A 268 -14.88 3.29 -9.78
C HIS A 268 -16.14 4.06 -10.13
N THR A 269 -17.06 4.12 -9.21
CA THR A 269 -18.24 4.98 -9.34
C THR A 269 -18.49 5.76 -8.08
N THR A 270 -19.13 6.92 -8.20
CA THR A 270 -19.63 7.69 -7.08
C THR A 270 -21.13 7.86 -7.25
N VAL A 271 -21.90 7.54 -6.22
CA VAL A 271 -23.35 7.64 -6.25
C VAL A 271 -23.88 8.52 -5.12
N PHE A 272 -25.09 9.05 -5.29
CA PHE A 272 -25.83 9.68 -4.21
C PHE A 272 -26.59 8.59 -3.45
N GLY A 273 -26.23 8.35 -2.20
CA GLY A 273 -26.84 7.38 -1.30
C GLY A 273 -27.71 8.04 -0.22
N PRO A 274 -27.92 7.35 0.92
CA PRO A 274 -28.75 7.82 2.02
C PRO A 274 -28.42 9.24 2.46
N GLY A 275 -29.44 10.07 2.66
CA GLY A 275 -29.27 11.47 3.06
C GLY A 275 -28.64 12.38 2.01
N GLY A 276 -28.66 12.01 0.72
CA GLY A 276 -28.04 12.76 -0.38
C GLY A 276 -26.50 12.81 -0.33
N ARG A 277 -25.87 11.97 0.48
CA ARG A 277 -24.42 11.90 0.61
C ARG A 277 -23.81 11.15 -0.58
N ARG A 278 -22.55 11.50 -0.89
CA ARG A 278 -21.80 10.86 -1.96
C ARG A 278 -21.00 9.68 -1.42
N TYR A 279 -21.16 8.52 -2.05
CA TYR A 279 -20.43 7.30 -1.74
C TYR A 279 -19.56 6.89 -2.94
N GLU A 280 -18.25 6.80 -2.73
CA GLU A 280 -17.32 6.23 -3.71
C GLU A 280 -17.33 4.71 -3.58
N ILE A 281 -17.66 4.01 -4.64
CA ILE A 281 -17.71 2.55 -4.67
C ILE A 281 -16.68 2.05 -5.66
N GLN A 282 -15.82 1.16 -5.19
CA GLN A 282 -14.82 0.47 -6.00
C GLN A 282 -15.25 -0.98 -6.16
N ILE A 283 -15.42 -1.44 -7.39
CA ILE A 283 -15.87 -2.80 -7.69
C ILE A 283 -14.73 -3.53 -8.38
N ARG A 284 -14.35 -4.70 -7.88
CA ARG A 284 -13.24 -5.49 -8.40
C ARG A 284 -13.34 -6.94 -7.96
N THR A 285 -12.57 -7.83 -8.59
CA THR A 285 -12.38 -9.19 -8.08
C THR A 285 -11.28 -9.22 -7.01
N GLU A 286 -11.16 -10.32 -6.27
CA GLU A 286 -10.07 -10.50 -5.29
C GLU A 286 -8.69 -10.49 -5.94
N GLU A 287 -8.58 -11.02 -7.19
CA GLU A 287 -7.34 -11.10 -7.94
C GLU A 287 -6.84 -9.75 -8.48
N MET A 288 -7.72 -8.74 -8.60
CA MET A 288 -7.39 -7.38 -9.05
C MET A 288 -6.82 -6.56 -7.91
#